data_940d71139c56ac5614f2afe499cc55ed
#
_entry.id   940d71139c56ac5614f2afe499cc55ed
#
_cell.length_a   1.000
_cell.length_b   1.000
_cell.length_c   1.000
_cell.angle_alpha   90.00
_cell.angle_beta   90.00
_cell.angle_gamma   90.00
#
_symmetry.space_group_name_H-M   'P 1'
#
loop_
_entity.id
_entity.type
_entity.pdbx_description
1 polymer ?
#
loop_
_entity_poly.entity_id
_entity_poly.type
_entity_poly.pdbx_seq_one_letter_code
_entity_poly.pdbx_strand_id
1 'polypeptide(L)'
;NTACYRFEGWKGCMEGTEETEVSSVLKPYIKREFLKDKYSCWNDEMKKFINDNGYDMIYFAGVNTGCCVLHSVYDCYNDVVECRVIEDLCGSTSGHELHREAIDVIKSCITDGRVKSYNDAAAEISKTI
;
A
#
# COMPACT_ATOMS: atom_id res chain seq x y z
N ASN A 1 6.67 -17.43 -5.18
CA ASN A 1 6.81 -17.53 -6.64
C ASN A 1 6.52 -16.20 -7.34
N THR A 2 7.21 -15.13 -6.91
CA THR A 2 7.06 -13.80 -7.50
C THR A 2 7.62 -13.72 -8.93
N ALA A 3 7.16 -12.73 -9.70
CA ALA A 3 7.70 -12.47 -11.04
C ALA A 3 9.21 -12.14 -10.99
N CYS A 4 9.65 -11.37 -10.00
CA CYS A 4 11.06 -11.04 -9.81
C CYS A 4 11.92 -12.30 -9.58
N TYR A 5 11.43 -13.27 -8.82
CA TYR A 5 12.11 -14.55 -8.66
C TYR A 5 12.21 -15.33 -9.99
N ARG A 6 11.11 -15.39 -10.73
CA ARG A 6 11.02 -16.19 -11.96
C ARG A 6 11.79 -15.59 -13.13
N PHE A 7 11.72 -14.28 -13.31
CA PHE A 7 12.31 -13.61 -14.47
C PHE A 7 13.72 -13.06 -14.21
N GLU A 8 13.99 -12.64 -12.97
CA GLU A 8 15.25 -11.95 -12.63
C GLU A 8 16.11 -12.75 -11.64
N GLY A 9 15.62 -13.88 -11.13
CA GLY A 9 16.33 -14.69 -10.14
C GLY A 9 16.50 -14.03 -8.77
N TRP A 10 15.73 -12.95 -8.51
CA TRP A 10 15.80 -12.24 -7.24
C TRP A 10 15.28 -13.11 -6.09
N LYS A 11 16.08 -13.24 -5.03
CA LYS A 11 15.81 -14.12 -3.88
C LYS A 11 15.54 -13.35 -2.58
N GLY A 12 15.38 -12.03 -2.64
CA GLY A 12 15.02 -11.23 -1.47
C GLY A 12 13.58 -11.46 -1.02
N CYS A 13 13.31 -11.20 0.23
CA CYS A 13 11.98 -11.31 0.86
C CYS A 13 11.31 -12.68 0.64
N MET A 14 12.07 -13.75 0.77
CA MET A 14 11.53 -15.10 0.71
C MET A 14 10.73 -15.41 1.98
N GLU A 15 9.57 -16.03 1.82
CA GLU A 15 8.70 -16.40 2.95
C GLU A 15 9.49 -17.16 4.04
N GLY A 16 9.29 -16.76 5.30
CA GLY A 16 9.97 -17.33 6.44
C GLY A 16 11.38 -16.79 6.70
N THR A 17 11.81 -15.76 5.99
CA THR A 17 13.08 -15.06 6.24
C THR A 17 12.84 -13.76 7.02
N GLU A 18 13.87 -13.27 7.72
CA GLU A 18 13.83 -12.00 8.45
C GLU A 18 13.45 -10.81 7.56
N GLU A 19 13.79 -10.86 6.27
CA GLU A 19 13.47 -9.82 5.29
C GLU A 19 11.95 -9.65 5.05
N THR A 20 11.14 -10.67 5.37
CA THR A 20 9.68 -10.61 5.25
C THR A 20 8.99 -10.20 6.54
N GLU A 21 9.74 -10.08 7.64
CA GLU A 21 9.15 -9.68 8.91
C GLU A 21 8.81 -8.20 8.95
N VAL A 22 7.68 -7.89 9.56
CA VAL A 22 7.32 -6.50 9.86
C VAL A 22 8.31 -5.95 10.88
N SER A 23 8.75 -4.71 10.65
CA SER A 23 9.65 -3.99 11.57
C SER A 23 9.14 -4.07 13.01
N SER A 24 10.04 -4.35 13.96
CA SER A 24 9.74 -4.45 15.38
C SER A 24 9.08 -3.20 15.95
N VAL A 25 9.38 -2.03 15.38
CA VAL A 25 8.76 -0.75 15.76
C VAL A 25 7.27 -0.70 15.41
N LEU A 26 6.87 -1.35 14.33
CA LEU A 26 5.49 -1.36 13.85
C LEU A 26 4.67 -2.52 14.43
N LYS A 27 5.31 -3.64 14.78
CA LYS A 27 4.62 -4.85 15.28
C LYS A 27 3.55 -4.57 16.36
N PRO A 28 3.76 -3.69 17.36
CA PRO A 28 2.75 -3.42 18.39
C PRO A 28 1.45 -2.81 17.87
N TYR A 29 1.48 -2.19 16.70
CA TYR A 29 0.35 -1.48 16.09
C TYR A 29 -0.34 -2.29 14.98
N ILE A 30 0.24 -3.41 14.56
CA ILE A 30 -0.29 -4.27 13.51
C ILE A 30 -1.38 -5.19 14.08
N LYS A 31 -2.56 -5.15 13.48
CA LYS A 31 -3.68 -6.05 13.84
C LYS A 31 -3.71 -7.30 12.98
N ARG A 32 -3.26 -7.21 11.75
CA ARG A 32 -3.27 -8.31 10.78
C ARG A 32 -2.13 -8.15 9.79
N GLU A 33 -1.48 -9.26 9.46
CA GLU A 33 -0.49 -9.36 8.40
C GLU A 33 -1.06 -10.18 7.24
N PHE A 34 -0.72 -9.78 6.01
CA PHE A 34 -1.08 -10.48 4.78
C PHE A 34 0.17 -10.73 3.96
N LEU A 35 0.33 -11.97 3.51
CA LEU A 35 1.38 -12.31 2.55
C LEU A 35 0.92 -11.97 1.14
N LYS A 36 1.85 -11.54 0.31
CA LYS A 36 1.62 -11.27 -1.11
C LYS A 36 2.79 -11.76 -1.95
N ASP A 37 2.49 -12.27 -3.12
CA ASP A 37 3.46 -12.70 -4.13
C ASP A 37 3.47 -11.82 -5.39
N LYS A 38 2.72 -10.70 -5.35
CA LYS A 38 2.62 -9.69 -6.41
C LYS A 38 2.94 -8.31 -5.84
N TYR A 39 3.08 -7.32 -6.70
CA TYR A 39 3.23 -5.93 -6.24
C TYR A 39 2.02 -5.47 -5.44
N SER A 40 0.82 -5.73 -5.95
CA SER A 40 -0.42 -5.39 -5.26
C SER A 40 -0.64 -6.25 -4.01
N CYS A 41 -1.05 -5.61 -2.92
CA CYS A 41 -1.55 -6.29 -1.73
C CYS A 41 -3.06 -6.58 -1.81
N TRP A 42 -3.75 -6.10 -2.85
CA TRP A 42 -5.19 -6.20 -3.03
C TRP A 42 -5.58 -7.60 -3.53
N ASN A 43 -5.35 -8.62 -2.69
CA ASN A 43 -5.67 -10.02 -2.96
C ASN A 43 -6.98 -10.45 -2.30
N ASP A 44 -7.43 -11.67 -2.60
CA ASP A 44 -8.70 -12.17 -2.11
C ASP A 44 -8.77 -12.27 -0.58
N GLU A 45 -7.65 -12.57 0.09
CA GLU A 45 -7.59 -12.64 1.55
C GLU A 45 -7.80 -11.26 2.16
N MET A 46 -7.16 -10.22 1.62
CA MET A 46 -7.33 -8.84 2.07
C MET A 46 -8.76 -8.34 1.79
N LYS A 47 -9.28 -8.60 0.58
CA LYS A 47 -10.67 -8.23 0.22
C LYS A 47 -11.67 -8.84 1.18
N LYS A 48 -11.51 -10.13 1.47
CA LYS A 48 -12.37 -10.83 2.42
C LYS A 48 -12.29 -10.20 3.81
N PHE A 49 -11.08 -9.91 4.30
CA PHE A 49 -10.89 -9.28 5.61
C PHE A 49 -11.57 -7.91 5.69
N ILE A 50 -11.43 -7.09 4.66
CA ILE A 50 -12.05 -5.77 4.58
C ILE A 50 -13.57 -5.89 4.62
N ASN A 51 -14.15 -6.77 3.80
CA ASN A 51 -15.58 -7.01 3.75
C ASN A 51 -16.15 -7.57 5.06
N ASP A 52 -15.47 -8.55 5.66
CA ASP A 52 -15.91 -9.18 6.92
C ASP A 52 -15.91 -8.18 8.10
N ASN A 53 -15.08 -7.16 8.06
CA ASN A 53 -15.00 -6.12 9.09
C ASN A 53 -15.80 -4.85 8.74
N GLY A 54 -16.40 -4.77 7.56
CA GLY A 54 -17.19 -3.63 7.14
C GLY A 54 -16.39 -2.35 6.95
N TYR A 55 -15.11 -2.46 6.55
CA TYR A 55 -14.30 -1.28 6.25
C TYR A 55 -14.70 -0.71 4.88
N ASP A 56 -15.05 0.57 4.86
CA ASP A 56 -15.50 1.30 3.67
C ASP A 56 -14.49 2.35 3.17
N MET A 57 -13.40 2.55 3.90
CA MET A 57 -12.33 3.47 3.55
C MET A 57 -10.96 2.84 3.82
N ILE A 58 -10.09 2.84 2.82
CA ILE A 58 -8.74 2.26 2.91
C ILE A 58 -7.69 3.35 2.71
N TYR A 59 -6.75 3.44 3.63
CA TYR A 59 -5.59 4.33 3.52
C TYR A 59 -4.34 3.52 3.19
N PHE A 60 -3.68 3.88 2.10
CA PHE A 60 -2.44 3.26 1.65
C PHE A 60 -1.23 4.08 2.05
N ALA A 61 -0.22 3.39 2.55
CA ALA A 61 1.11 3.92 2.85
C ALA A 61 2.18 2.85 2.60
N GLY A 62 3.43 3.24 2.51
CA GLY A 62 4.56 2.30 2.43
C GLY A 62 5.46 2.49 1.21
N VAL A 63 6.14 1.43 0.84
CA VAL A 63 7.16 1.40 -0.23
C VAL A 63 6.92 0.21 -1.19
N ASN A 64 7.27 0.34 -2.46
CA ASN A 64 7.69 1.57 -3.14
C ASN A 64 6.45 2.25 -3.73
N THR A 65 6.41 3.57 -3.69
CA THR A 65 5.28 4.37 -4.18
C THR A 65 4.88 4.01 -5.60
N GLY A 66 5.86 3.90 -6.52
CA GLY A 66 5.64 3.60 -7.94
C GLY A 66 5.48 2.11 -8.27
N CYS A 67 5.48 1.24 -7.27
CA CYS A 67 5.32 -0.22 -7.45
C CYS A 67 4.18 -0.75 -6.59
N CYS A 68 4.53 -1.19 -5.38
CA CYS A 68 3.56 -1.88 -4.51
C CYS A 68 2.39 -0.98 -4.12
N VAL A 69 2.65 0.29 -3.79
CA VAL A 69 1.58 1.24 -3.43
C VAL A 69 0.70 1.53 -4.63
N LEU A 70 1.29 1.91 -5.77
CA LEU A 70 0.57 2.24 -7.00
C LEU A 70 -0.34 1.10 -7.45
N HIS A 71 0.19 -0.13 -7.53
CA HIS A 71 -0.62 -1.30 -7.95
C HIS A 71 -1.74 -1.60 -6.96
N SER A 72 -1.47 -1.52 -5.65
CA SER A 72 -2.48 -1.79 -4.63
C SER A 72 -3.61 -0.77 -4.65
N VAL A 73 -3.28 0.50 -4.81
CA VAL A 73 -4.26 1.59 -4.91
C VAL A 73 -5.14 1.43 -6.14
N TYR A 74 -4.54 1.10 -7.30
CA TYR A 74 -5.30 0.94 -8.53
C TYR A 74 -6.26 -0.24 -8.47
N ASP A 75 -5.80 -1.37 -7.94
CA ASP A 75 -6.67 -2.54 -7.79
C ASP A 75 -7.84 -2.25 -6.84
N CYS A 76 -7.58 -1.58 -5.71
CA CYS A 76 -8.62 -1.15 -4.78
C CYS A 76 -9.62 -0.18 -5.42
N TYR A 77 -9.11 0.82 -6.14
CA TYR A 77 -9.93 1.81 -6.84
C TYR A 77 -10.79 1.18 -7.94
N ASN A 78 -10.23 0.24 -8.71
CA ASN A 78 -10.95 -0.48 -9.75
C ASN A 78 -12.06 -1.38 -9.21
N ASP A 79 -11.91 -1.88 -7.99
CA ASP A 79 -12.96 -2.63 -7.27
C ASP A 79 -14.02 -1.70 -6.64
N VAL A 80 -13.95 -0.39 -6.92
CA VAL A 80 -14.91 0.64 -6.45
C VAL A 80 -14.92 0.76 -4.92
N VAL A 81 -13.78 0.53 -4.28
CA VAL A 81 -13.60 0.76 -2.84
C VAL A 81 -12.97 2.13 -2.62
N GLU A 82 -13.53 2.91 -1.69
CA GLU A 82 -12.98 4.22 -1.37
C GLU A 82 -11.59 4.10 -0.76
N CYS A 83 -10.64 4.81 -1.35
CA CYS A 83 -9.25 4.75 -0.93
C CYS A 83 -8.55 6.11 -0.94
N ARG A 84 -7.51 6.21 -0.12
CA ARG A 84 -6.62 7.36 -0.01
C ARG A 84 -5.17 6.88 -0.03
N VAL A 85 -4.28 7.72 -0.48
CA VAL A 85 -2.82 7.54 -0.34
C VAL A 85 -2.30 8.62 0.58
N ILE A 86 -1.53 8.25 1.60
CA ILE A 86 -0.86 9.19 2.49
C ILE A 86 0.55 9.41 1.95
N GLU A 87 0.74 10.48 1.17
CA GLU A 87 1.99 10.72 0.43
C GLU A 87 3.21 10.83 1.34
N ASP A 88 3.07 11.47 2.51
CA ASP A 88 4.16 11.63 3.49
C ASP A 88 4.60 10.32 4.15
N LEU A 89 3.79 9.28 4.07
CA LEU A 89 4.08 7.94 4.58
C LEU A 89 4.41 6.95 3.46
N CYS A 90 4.62 7.43 2.25
CA CYS A 90 5.10 6.66 1.13
C CYS A 90 6.55 7.04 0.77
N GLY A 91 7.24 6.16 0.08
CA GLY A 91 8.60 6.42 -0.37
C GLY A 91 9.03 5.48 -1.49
N SER A 92 10.19 5.77 -2.05
CA SER A 92 10.82 4.92 -3.06
C SER A 92 12.26 4.62 -2.68
N THR A 93 12.64 3.35 -2.72
CA THR A 93 14.03 2.92 -2.54
C THR A 93 14.94 3.39 -3.70
N SER A 94 14.35 3.80 -4.82
CA SER A 94 15.04 4.34 -5.98
C SER A 94 15.17 5.87 -5.98
N GLY A 95 14.78 6.53 -4.89
CA GLY A 95 14.98 7.95 -4.67
C GLY A 95 13.69 8.78 -4.62
N HIS A 96 13.85 10.01 -4.14
CA HIS A 96 12.74 10.94 -3.92
C HIS A 96 12.07 11.42 -5.22
N GLU A 97 12.84 11.54 -6.29
CA GLU A 97 12.31 11.94 -7.59
C GLU A 97 11.28 10.93 -8.12
N LEU A 98 11.62 9.63 -8.12
CA LEU A 98 10.69 8.58 -8.51
C LEU A 98 9.48 8.47 -7.58
N HIS A 99 9.64 8.79 -6.30
CA HIS A 99 8.50 8.90 -5.40
C HIS A 99 7.53 10.00 -5.85
N ARG A 100 8.03 11.21 -6.13
CA ARG A 100 7.19 12.33 -6.59
C ARG A 100 6.50 12.04 -7.91
N GLU A 101 7.23 11.52 -8.89
CA GLU A 101 6.66 11.12 -10.19
C GLU A 101 5.53 10.10 -10.02
N ALA A 102 5.72 9.11 -9.14
CA ALA A 102 4.71 8.12 -8.83
C ALA A 102 3.47 8.74 -8.16
N ILE A 103 3.64 9.69 -7.27
CA ILE A 103 2.53 10.44 -6.66
C ILE A 103 1.77 11.22 -7.73
N ASP A 104 2.45 11.87 -8.67
CA ASP A 104 1.80 12.60 -9.77
C ASP A 104 0.98 11.65 -10.67
N VAL A 105 1.52 10.48 -10.96
CA VAL A 105 0.80 9.43 -11.70
C VAL A 105 -0.43 8.97 -10.94
N ILE A 106 -0.32 8.70 -9.64
CA ILE A 106 -1.46 8.31 -8.80
C ILE A 106 -2.53 9.41 -8.80
N LYS A 107 -2.16 10.67 -8.59
CA LYS A 107 -3.07 11.83 -8.63
C LYS A 107 -3.82 11.92 -9.95
N SER A 108 -3.17 11.61 -11.06
CA SER A 108 -3.80 11.65 -12.38
C SER A 108 -4.84 10.55 -12.60
N CYS A 109 -4.72 9.41 -11.91
CA CYS A 109 -5.56 8.23 -12.12
C CYS A 109 -6.70 8.09 -11.13
N ILE A 110 -6.47 8.40 -9.85
CA ILE A 110 -7.49 8.25 -8.79
C ILE A 110 -8.03 9.59 -8.27
N THR A 111 -7.70 10.68 -8.92
CA THR A 111 -7.95 12.07 -8.55
C THR A 111 -7.06 12.60 -7.42
N ASP A 112 -6.66 13.87 -7.57
CA ASP A 112 -5.78 14.56 -6.62
C ASP A 112 -6.32 14.59 -5.19
N GLY A 113 -7.63 14.76 -5.03
CA GLY A 113 -8.29 14.78 -3.72
C GLY A 113 -8.18 13.48 -2.90
N ARG A 114 -7.75 12.37 -3.50
CA ARG A 114 -7.51 11.09 -2.81
C ARG A 114 -6.07 10.89 -2.33
N VAL A 115 -5.16 11.75 -2.74
CA VAL A 115 -3.80 11.80 -2.20
C VAL A 115 -3.75 12.86 -1.12
N LYS A 116 -3.37 12.47 0.08
CA LYS A 116 -3.43 13.26 1.30
C LYS A 116 -2.07 13.41 1.95
N SER A 117 -1.83 14.55 2.58
CA SER A 117 -0.80 14.64 3.60
C SER A 117 -1.18 13.81 4.83
N TYR A 118 -0.21 13.50 5.68
CA TYR A 118 -0.49 12.85 6.97
C TYR A 118 -1.49 13.65 7.81
N ASN A 119 -1.32 14.97 7.89
CA ASN A 119 -2.19 15.82 8.70
C ASN A 119 -3.63 15.83 8.17
N ASP A 120 -3.82 15.89 6.87
CA ASP A 120 -5.16 15.86 6.26
C ASP A 120 -5.84 14.50 6.45
N ALA A 121 -5.09 13.41 6.29
CA ALA A 121 -5.59 12.06 6.54
C ALA A 121 -5.99 11.87 8.01
N ALA A 122 -5.16 12.32 8.94
CA ALA A 122 -5.46 12.26 10.38
C ALA A 122 -6.70 13.08 10.74
N ALA A 123 -6.86 14.28 10.14
CA ALA A 123 -8.04 15.11 10.35
C ALA A 123 -9.32 14.48 9.75
N GLU A 124 -9.21 13.81 8.60
CA GLU A 124 -10.33 13.08 7.97
C GLU A 124 -10.77 11.90 8.86
N ILE A 125 -9.83 11.07 9.30
CA ILE A 125 -10.09 9.92 10.19
C ILE A 125 -10.75 10.39 11.50
N SER A 126 -10.24 11.45 12.11
CA SER A 126 -10.77 11.97 13.39
C SER A 126 -12.22 12.45 13.30
N LYS A 127 -12.70 12.83 12.12
CA LYS A 127 -14.11 13.24 11.92
C LYS A 127 -15.07 12.05 11.76
N THR A 128 -14.52 10.87 11.47
CA THR A 128 -15.29 9.64 11.23
C THR A 128 -15.51 8.85 12.54
N ILE A 129 -14.69 9.12 13.53
CA ILE A 129 -14.79 8.53 14.87
C ILE A 129 -15.68 9.39 15.76
#